data_6e9a85fd029b16f6a3bc327e8b6e63df
#
_entry.id   6e9a85fd029b16f6a3bc327e8b6e63df
#
_cell.length_a   1.000
_cell.length_b   1.000
_cell.length_c   1.000
_cell.angle_alpha   90.00
_cell.angle_beta   90.00
_cell.angle_gamma   90.00
#
_symmetry.space_group_name_H-M   'P 1'
#
loop_
_entity.id
_entity.type
_entity.pdbx_description
1 polymer ?
#
loop_
_entity_poly.entity_id
_entity_poly.type
_entity_poly.pdbx_seq_one_letter_code
_entity_poly.pdbx_strand_id
1 'polypeptide(L)'
;MRQQLRDAIKTAWDALGRPGVWWTGLERLKIASEARAARCCDLCFKRRLALSPHAIAGSHTAATDLPAAAVEAAHRIVSDSGRLSEAWYRRTTSTGLGEEAYVELLSVVAILTAVDTFDRACGVPPRTLPAPSASVPTRRRPRGAKPGLGWMPMLAPEDVTAEDPPLYTSAGRIGGNVHRALSLVPEAMMQFWDMFETLYLPQDAMRDFAHEYRAISHAQIEMLAARVAVRNQCVY
;
A
#
# COMPACT_ATOMS: atom_id res chain seq x y z
N MET A 1 6.41 -16.28 16.71
CA MET A 1 6.53 -14.99 15.98
C MET A 1 7.51 -14.09 16.70
N ARG A 2 8.45 -13.44 15.98
CA ARG A 2 9.45 -12.54 16.55
C ARG A 2 8.78 -11.31 17.19
N GLN A 3 9.32 -10.79 18.31
CA GLN A 3 8.75 -9.65 19.02
C GLN A 3 8.70 -8.40 18.14
N GLN A 4 9.80 -8.07 17.49
CA GLN A 4 9.87 -6.93 16.56
C GLN A 4 8.79 -6.94 15.48
N LEU A 5 8.47 -8.14 14.94
CA LEU A 5 7.41 -8.30 13.95
C LEU A 5 6.02 -8.04 14.54
N ARG A 6 5.77 -8.52 15.77
CA ARG A 6 4.50 -8.22 16.47
C ARG A 6 4.32 -6.74 16.69
N ASP A 7 5.37 -6.07 17.13
CA ASP A 7 5.35 -4.64 17.44
C ASP A 7 5.16 -3.80 16.16
N ALA A 8 5.87 -4.14 15.08
CA ALA A 8 5.73 -3.46 13.79
C ALA A 8 4.30 -3.62 13.22
N ILE A 9 3.75 -4.84 13.23
CA ILE A 9 2.37 -5.10 12.79
C ILE A 9 1.38 -4.33 13.68
N LYS A 10 1.57 -4.34 15.00
CA LYS A 10 0.70 -3.62 15.92
C LYS A 10 0.74 -2.12 15.66
N THR A 11 1.94 -1.55 15.51
CA THR A 11 2.13 -0.12 15.23
C THR A 11 1.45 0.30 13.93
N ALA A 12 1.67 -0.46 12.84
CA ALA A 12 1.06 -0.18 11.55
C ALA A 12 -0.47 -0.34 11.59
N TRP A 13 -0.97 -1.34 12.33
CA TRP A 13 -2.40 -1.56 12.52
C TRP A 13 -3.09 -0.44 13.28
N ASP A 14 -2.54 -0.06 14.44
CA ASP A 14 -3.08 1.03 15.25
C ASP A 14 -3.06 2.37 14.51
N ALA A 15 -2.07 2.57 13.63
CA ALA A 15 -1.95 3.75 12.82
C ALA A 15 -3.02 3.86 11.71
N LEU A 16 -3.70 2.76 11.33
CA LEU A 16 -4.84 2.84 10.39
C LEU A 16 -5.98 3.70 10.93
N GLY A 17 -6.21 3.70 12.24
CA GLY A 17 -7.24 4.54 12.88
C GLY A 17 -6.82 5.99 13.11
N ARG A 18 -5.56 6.35 12.89
CA ARG A 18 -5.08 7.75 13.01
C ARG A 18 -5.29 8.49 11.70
N PRO A 19 -5.47 9.83 11.70
CA PRO A 19 -5.48 10.58 10.46
C PRO A 19 -4.15 10.43 9.76
N GLY A 20 -4.22 10.33 8.46
CA GLY A 20 -3.07 10.46 7.59
C GLY A 20 -2.85 11.92 7.20
N VAL A 21 -2.20 12.11 6.06
CA VAL A 21 -2.00 13.45 5.49
C VAL A 21 -3.24 13.92 4.73
N TRP A 22 -3.97 13.01 4.08
CA TRP A 22 -5.10 13.31 3.19
C TRP A 22 -6.44 12.75 3.67
N TRP A 23 -6.46 11.68 4.45
CA TRP A 23 -7.63 11.02 4.97
C TRP A 23 -7.71 11.12 6.48
N THR A 24 -8.90 11.39 7.04
CA THR A 24 -9.16 11.26 8.46
C THR A 24 -9.01 9.81 8.92
N GLY A 25 -8.84 9.58 10.22
CA GLY A 25 -8.78 8.21 10.76
C GLY A 25 -10.02 7.39 10.40
N LEU A 26 -11.21 8.00 10.46
CA LEU A 26 -12.45 7.33 10.06
C LEU A 26 -12.47 6.93 8.58
N GLU A 27 -12.06 7.84 7.69
CA GLU A 27 -12.01 7.54 6.24
C GLU A 27 -10.96 6.46 5.92
N ARG A 28 -9.81 6.44 6.60
CA ARG A 28 -8.82 5.35 6.46
C ARG A 28 -9.40 3.99 6.86
N LEU A 29 -10.21 3.93 7.91
CA LEU A 29 -10.91 2.70 8.30
C LEU A 29 -12.00 2.32 7.30
N LYS A 30 -12.68 3.29 6.70
CA LYS A 30 -13.60 3.03 5.59
C LYS A 30 -12.87 2.47 4.36
N ILE A 31 -11.69 2.99 4.01
CA ILE A 31 -10.82 2.44 2.96
C ILE A 31 -10.43 0.99 3.29
N ALA A 32 -10.05 0.70 4.52
CA ALA A 32 -9.73 -0.65 4.96
C ALA A 32 -10.96 -1.60 4.86
N SER A 33 -12.15 -1.11 5.19
CA SER A 33 -13.41 -1.86 5.05
C SER A 33 -13.73 -2.16 3.59
N GLU A 34 -13.59 -1.19 2.68
CA GLU A 34 -13.76 -1.40 1.23
C GLU A 34 -12.74 -2.41 0.69
N ALA A 35 -11.49 -2.34 1.12
CA ALA A 35 -10.46 -3.30 0.73
C ALA A 35 -10.81 -4.75 1.14
N ARG A 36 -11.43 -4.94 2.30
CA ARG A 36 -11.96 -6.25 2.70
C ARG A 36 -13.19 -6.66 1.89
N ALA A 37 -14.12 -5.74 1.66
CA ALA A 37 -15.33 -5.97 0.87
C ALA A 37 -15.03 -6.33 -0.60
N ALA A 38 -13.96 -5.81 -1.16
CA ALA A 38 -13.51 -6.10 -2.52
C ALA A 38 -13.35 -7.61 -2.80
N ARG A 39 -13.00 -8.39 -1.78
CA ARG A 39 -12.79 -9.84 -1.88
C ARG A 39 -14.08 -10.62 -2.14
N CYS A 40 -15.24 -10.05 -1.79
CA CYS A 40 -16.56 -10.66 -1.98
C CYS A 40 -17.43 -9.84 -2.98
N CYS A 41 -16.87 -8.86 -3.68
CA CYS A 41 -17.59 -8.01 -4.61
C CYS A 41 -17.77 -8.70 -5.95
N ASP A 42 -19.02 -8.82 -6.41
CA ASP A 42 -19.38 -9.47 -7.69
C ASP A 42 -18.73 -8.79 -8.90
N LEU A 43 -18.69 -7.46 -8.93
CA LEU A 43 -18.04 -6.73 -10.03
C LEU A 43 -16.54 -7.03 -10.06
N CYS A 44 -15.87 -7.04 -8.91
CA CYS A 44 -14.46 -7.40 -8.81
C CYS A 44 -14.22 -8.82 -9.31
N PHE A 45 -15.07 -9.77 -8.94
CA PHE A 45 -14.99 -11.14 -9.41
C PHE A 45 -15.15 -11.24 -10.93
N LYS A 46 -16.18 -10.61 -11.52
CA LYS A 46 -16.41 -10.57 -12.96
C LYS A 46 -15.24 -9.96 -13.71
N ARG A 47 -14.72 -8.82 -13.23
CA ARG A 47 -13.57 -8.13 -13.84
C ARG A 47 -12.31 -8.99 -13.80
N ARG A 48 -12.05 -9.68 -12.69
CA ARG A 48 -10.89 -10.57 -12.56
C ARG A 48 -10.90 -11.74 -13.54
N LEU A 49 -12.08 -12.26 -13.90
CA LEU A 49 -12.23 -13.34 -14.88
C LEU A 49 -12.21 -12.86 -16.32
N ALA A 50 -12.47 -11.59 -16.57
CA ALA A 50 -12.57 -11.05 -17.92
C ALA A 50 -11.17 -10.84 -18.54
N LEU A 51 -11.06 -11.04 -19.86
CA LEU A 51 -9.87 -10.70 -20.64
C LEU A 51 -9.62 -9.17 -20.62
N SER A 52 -10.68 -8.37 -20.67
CA SER A 52 -10.64 -6.91 -20.62
C SER A 52 -11.43 -6.39 -19.41
N PRO A 53 -10.83 -6.29 -18.22
CA PRO A 53 -11.54 -5.85 -17.01
C PRO A 53 -12.21 -4.49 -17.15
N HIS A 54 -11.61 -3.58 -17.93
CA HIS A 54 -12.10 -2.22 -18.14
C HIS A 54 -13.41 -2.17 -18.97
N ALA A 55 -13.70 -3.22 -19.75
CA ALA A 55 -14.93 -3.32 -20.55
C ALA A 55 -16.14 -3.80 -19.71
N ILE A 56 -15.91 -4.33 -18.50
CA ILE A 56 -16.98 -4.81 -17.64
C ILE A 56 -17.58 -3.64 -16.87
N ALA A 57 -18.75 -3.19 -17.32
CA ALA A 57 -19.52 -2.14 -16.65
C ALA A 57 -20.19 -2.66 -15.37
N GLY A 58 -20.50 -1.74 -14.47
CA GLY A 58 -21.20 -2.02 -13.21
C GLY A 58 -20.74 -1.11 -12.08
N SER A 59 -21.35 -1.28 -10.91
CA SER A 59 -20.98 -0.61 -9.67
C SER A 59 -20.49 -1.62 -8.64
N HIS A 60 -19.54 -1.23 -7.81
CA HIS A 60 -19.14 -2.03 -6.67
C HIS A 60 -20.26 -2.08 -5.62
N THR A 61 -20.37 -3.20 -4.92
CA THR A 61 -21.13 -3.25 -3.68
C THR A 61 -20.28 -2.57 -2.60
N ALA A 62 -20.51 -1.27 -2.42
CA ALA A 62 -19.77 -0.50 -1.42
C ALA A 62 -20.17 -0.90 0.00
N ALA A 63 -19.21 -1.05 0.88
CA ALA A 63 -19.41 -1.32 2.31
C ALA A 63 -19.50 -0.02 3.13
N THR A 64 -19.16 1.12 2.53
CA THR A 64 -19.08 2.43 3.18
C THR A 64 -19.64 3.54 2.29
N ASP A 65 -19.68 4.76 2.81
CA ASP A 65 -20.10 5.97 2.12
C ASP A 65 -18.94 6.77 1.52
N LEU A 66 -17.80 6.13 1.25
CA LEU A 66 -16.68 6.77 0.54
C LEU A 66 -17.08 7.21 -0.87
N PRO A 67 -16.44 8.27 -1.40
CA PRO A 67 -16.63 8.66 -2.80
C PRO A 67 -16.40 7.49 -3.77
N ALA A 68 -17.20 7.40 -4.81
CA ALA A 68 -17.15 6.29 -5.77
C ALA A 68 -15.75 6.03 -6.35
N ALA A 69 -14.95 7.09 -6.57
CA ALA A 69 -13.58 6.98 -7.04
C ALA A 69 -12.66 6.29 -6.01
N ALA A 70 -12.87 6.52 -4.71
CA ALA A 70 -12.11 5.86 -3.66
C ALA A 70 -12.53 4.38 -3.51
N VAL A 71 -13.82 4.08 -3.60
CA VAL A 71 -14.33 2.70 -3.64
C VAL A 71 -13.76 1.95 -4.85
N GLU A 72 -13.84 2.52 -6.06
CA GLU A 72 -13.24 1.94 -7.27
C GLU A 72 -11.75 1.67 -7.08
N ALA A 73 -10.99 2.66 -6.53
CA ALA A 73 -9.56 2.51 -6.28
C ALA A 73 -9.26 1.35 -5.32
N ALA A 74 -9.90 1.33 -4.14
CA ALA A 74 -9.68 0.29 -3.14
C ALA A 74 -10.01 -1.10 -3.68
N HIS A 75 -11.15 -1.24 -4.36
CA HIS A 75 -11.60 -2.50 -4.93
C HIS A 75 -10.67 -3.01 -6.04
N ARG A 76 -10.24 -2.15 -6.95
CA ARG A 76 -9.37 -2.54 -8.07
C ARG A 76 -7.95 -2.89 -7.61
N ILE A 77 -7.39 -2.13 -6.67
CA ILE A 77 -6.06 -2.40 -6.11
C ILE A 77 -6.04 -3.79 -5.45
N VAL A 78 -7.10 -4.15 -4.71
CA VAL A 78 -7.17 -5.45 -4.02
C VAL A 78 -7.42 -6.60 -4.98
N SER A 79 -8.32 -6.43 -5.94
CA SER A 79 -8.82 -7.55 -6.75
C SER A 79 -8.01 -7.81 -8.01
N ASP A 80 -7.32 -6.81 -8.57
CA ASP A 80 -6.76 -6.90 -9.91
C ASP A 80 -5.64 -5.85 -10.16
N SER A 81 -4.74 -5.70 -9.21
CA SER A 81 -3.65 -4.69 -9.26
C SER A 81 -2.74 -4.83 -10.48
N GLY A 82 -2.46 -6.07 -10.91
CA GLY A 82 -1.56 -6.36 -12.04
C GLY A 82 -2.10 -5.91 -13.41
N ARG A 83 -3.40 -5.58 -13.51
CA ARG A 83 -4.04 -5.14 -14.77
C ARG A 83 -4.60 -3.72 -14.67
N LEU A 84 -4.13 -2.92 -13.72
CA LEU A 84 -4.37 -1.48 -13.71
C LEU A 84 -3.62 -0.83 -14.87
N SER A 85 -4.14 0.27 -15.37
CA SER A 85 -3.50 1.03 -16.45
C SER A 85 -3.39 2.50 -16.09
N GLU A 86 -2.45 3.20 -16.74
CA GLU A 86 -2.31 4.64 -16.56
C GLU A 86 -3.60 5.40 -16.87
N ALA A 87 -4.32 5.00 -17.93
CA ALA A 87 -5.60 5.60 -18.28
C ALA A 87 -6.66 5.43 -17.17
N TRP A 88 -6.68 4.28 -16.50
CA TRP A 88 -7.54 4.06 -15.34
C TRP A 88 -7.10 4.96 -14.16
N TYR A 89 -5.81 5.00 -13.86
CA TYR A 89 -5.26 5.85 -12.80
C TYR A 89 -5.64 7.33 -13.01
N ARG A 90 -5.39 7.85 -14.21
CA ARG A 90 -5.71 9.24 -14.55
C ARG A 90 -7.19 9.56 -14.44
N ARG A 91 -8.07 8.67 -14.90
CA ARG A 91 -9.52 8.85 -14.71
C ARG A 91 -9.90 8.87 -13.23
N THR A 92 -9.39 7.91 -12.46
CA THR A 92 -9.73 7.76 -11.02
C THR A 92 -9.27 8.97 -10.22
N THR A 93 -8.07 9.49 -10.48
CA THR A 93 -7.53 10.65 -9.77
C THR A 93 -8.14 11.98 -10.23
N SER A 94 -8.57 12.10 -11.49
CA SER A 94 -9.22 13.32 -12.01
C SER A 94 -10.69 13.46 -11.62
N THR A 95 -11.35 12.39 -11.20
CA THR A 95 -12.78 12.41 -10.81
C THR A 95 -13.00 12.67 -9.32
N GLY A 96 -12.14 13.48 -8.68
CA GLY A 96 -12.32 13.98 -7.32
C GLY A 96 -11.53 13.24 -6.23
N LEU A 97 -10.80 12.16 -6.56
CA LEU A 97 -9.93 11.49 -5.57
C LEU A 97 -8.64 12.29 -5.30
N GLY A 98 -7.99 12.78 -6.34
CA GLY A 98 -6.67 13.42 -6.26
C GLY A 98 -5.52 12.39 -6.15
N GLU A 99 -4.33 12.79 -6.57
CA GLU A 99 -3.16 11.90 -6.63
C GLU A 99 -2.66 11.54 -5.23
N GLU A 100 -2.61 12.50 -4.32
CA GLU A 100 -2.12 12.31 -2.96
C GLU A 100 -3.08 11.44 -2.13
N ALA A 101 -4.38 11.70 -2.26
CA ALA A 101 -5.39 10.87 -1.60
C ALA A 101 -5.37 9.43 -2.14
N TYR A 102 -5.11 9.25 -3.44
CA TYR A 102 -4.90 7.93 -4.05
C TYR A 102 -3.68 7.23 -3.47
N VAL A 103 -2.53 7.93 -3.35
CA VAL A 103 -1.29 7.34 -2.81
C VAL A 103 -1.46 6.93 -1.35
N GLU A 104 -2.12 7.75 -0.54
CA GLU A 104 -2.39 7.37 0.85
C GLU A 104 -3.40 6.21 0.94
N LEU A 105 -4.43 6.20 0.10
CA LEU A 105 -5.36 5.07 -0.01
C LEU A 105 -4.60 3.78 -0.36
N LEU A 106 -3.69 3.83 -1.32
CA LEU A 106 -2.85 2.70 -1.71
C LEU A 106 -2.03 2.17 -0.52
N SER A 107 -1.45 3.05 0.29
CA SER A 107 -0.72 2.67 1.51
C SER A 107 -1.63 1.95 2.52
N VAL A 108 -2.83 2.47 2.78
CA VAL A 108 -3.82 1.83 3.68
C VAL A 108 -4.17 0.43 3.19
N VAL A 109 -4.47 0.28 1.90
CA VAL A 109 -4.81 -1.01 1.29
C VAL A 109 -3.63 -1.98 1.36
N ALA A 110 -2.40 -1.50 1.12
CA ALA A 110 -1.20 -2.33 1.17
C ALA A 110 -0.93 -2.85 2.60
N ILE A 111 -0.98 -1.98 3.61
CA ILE A 111 -0.81 -2.35 5.01
C ILE A 111 -1.88 -3.36 5.45
N LEU A 112 -3.15 -3.07 5.17
CA LEU A 112 -4.25 -3.98 5.50
C LEU A 112 -4.05 -5.36 4.86
N THR A 113 -3.74 -5.37 3.56
CA THR A 113 -3.57 -6.62 2.80
C THR A 113 -2.40 -7.44 3.31
N ALA A 114 -1.29 -6.79 3.67
CA ALA A 114 -0.13 -7.45 4.25
C ALA A 114 -0.48 -8.10 5.59
N VAL A 115 -1.13 -7.36 6.50
CA VAL A 115 -1.51 -7.87 7.83
C VAL A 115 -2.56 -8.97 7.73
N ASP A 116 -3.63 -8.77 6.97
CA ASP A 116 -4.70 -9.78 6.79
C ASP A 116 -4.16 -11.06 6.13
N THR A 117 -3.19 -10.94 5.22
CA THR A 117 -2.57 -12.09 4.57
C THR A 117 -1.64 -12.83 5.53
N PHE A 118 -0.87 -12.09 6.32
CA PHE A 118 -0.02 -12.66 7.36
C PHE A 118 -0.84 -13.41 8.41
N ASP A 119 -1.89 -12.79 8.96
CA ASP A 119 -2.76 -13.40 9.95
C ASP A 119 -3.41 -14.68 9.41
N ARG A 120 -3.94 -14.64 8.19
CA ARG A 120 -4.50 -15.81 7.52
C ARG A 120 -3.47 -16.92 7.32
N ALA A 121 -2.24 -16.60 6.95
CA ALA A 121 -1.16 -17.58 6.82
C ALA A 121 -0.79 -18.23 8.16
N CYS A 122 -0.99 -17.51 9.27
CA CYS A 122 -0.81 -18.01 10.63
C CYS A 122 -2.05 -18.70 11.21
N GLY A 123 -3.14 -18.83 10.46
CA GLY A 123 -4.40 -19.39 10.95
C GLY A 123 -5.15 -18.48 11.93
N VAL A 124 -4.84 -17.19 11.95
CA VAL A 124 -5.48 -16.20 12.82
C VAL A 124 -6.62 -15.51 12.06
N PRO A 125 -7.80 -15.32 12.70
CA PRO A 125 -8.90 -14.58 12.06
C PRO A 125 -8.53 -13.12 11.82
N PRO A 126 -9.19 -12.44 10.85
CA PRO A 126 -8.95 -11.02 10.59
C PRO A 126 -9.13 -10.17 11.85
N ARG A 127 -8.21 -9.27 12.11
CA ARG A 127 -8.27 -8.35 13.26
C ARG A 127 -9.44 -7.39 13.14
N THR A 128 -10.04 -7.03 14.29
CA THR A 128 -10.93 -5.88 14.38
C THR A 128 -10.17 -4.61 14.00
N LEU A 129 -10.77 -3.77 13.17
CA LEU A 129 -10.18 -2.48 12.84
C LEU A 129 -10.08 -1.61 14.11
N PRO A 130 -9.02 -0.78 14.25
CA PRO A 130 -8.84 0.07 15.41
C PRO A 130 -9.93 1.16 15.48
N ALA A 131 -10.06 1.81 16.63
CA ALA A 131 -10.94 2.97 16.76
C ALA A 131 -10.34 4.19 16.02
N PRO A 132 -11.16 5.02 15.35
CA PRO A 132 -10.67 6.23 14.70
C PRO A 132 -10.33 7.30 15.73
N SER A 133 -9.24 8.03 15.50
CA SER A 133 -8.92 9.24 16.26
C SER A 133 -9.40 10.51 15.55
N ALA A 134 -9.80 11.52 16.34
CA ALA A 134 -10.44 12.73 15.85
C ALA A 134 -9.45 13.85 15.52
N SER A 135 -8.46 13.60 14.67
CA SER A 135 -7.54 14.66 14.22
C SER A 135 -7.76 14.98 12.74
N VAL A 136 -7.37 16.17 12.31
CA VAL A 136 -7.55 16.66 10.95
C VAL A 136 -6.31 16.38 10.11
N PRO A 137 -6.44 15.88 8.87
CA PRO A 137 -5.33 15.73 7.92
C PRO A 137 -4.65 17.07 7.59
N THR A 138 -3.34 17.05 7.45
CA THR A 138 -2.53 18.26 7.18
C THR A 138 -2.65 18.76 5.75
N ARG A 139 -3.01 17.88 4.81
CA ARG A 139 -3.08 18.14 3.35
C ARG A 139 -1.76 18.62 2.76
N ARG A 140 -0.64 18.26 3.39
CA ARG A 140 0.69 18.66 2.92
C ARG A 140 1.10 17.85 1.69
N ARG A 141 1.58 18.55 0.65
CA ARG A 141 2.23 17.96 -0.52
C ARG A 141 3.71 18.33 -0.50
N PRO A 142 4.64 17.39 -0.72
CA PRO A 142 6.06 17.69 -0.88
C PRO A 142 6.30 18.62 -2.07
N ARG A 143 7.09 19.68 -1.88
CA ARG A 143 7.38 20.64 -2.96
C ARG A 143 8.24 20.04 -4.07
N GLY A 144 9.11 19.08 -3.72
CA GLY A 144 10.00 18.41 -4.66
C GLY A 144 9.35 17.30 -5.46
N ALA A 145 8.07 16.93 -5.20
CA ALA A 145 7.42 15.84 -5.92
C ALA A 145 7.19 16.19 -7.40
N LYS A 146 7.68 15.32 -8.28
CA LYS A 146 7.67 15.54 -9.76
C LYS A 146 7.10 14.31 -10.47
N PRO A 147 6.43 14.47 -11.62
CA PRO A 147 6.17 13.38 -12.56
C PRO A 147 7.50 12.72 -12.96
N GLY A 148 7.48 11.41 -13.15
CA GLY A 148 8.71 10.69 -13.47
C GLY A 148 8.46 9.24 -13.89
N LEU A 149 9.07 8.29 -13.21
CA LEU A 149 9.11 6.87 -13.58
C LEU A 149 7.77 6.14 -13.45
N GLY A 150 6.84 6.67 -12.66
CA GLY A 150 5.51 6.07 -12.45
C GLY A 150 4.40 6.96 -12.97
N TRP A 151 3.16 6.50 -12.81
CA TRP A 151 1.98 7.28 -13.20
C TRP A 151 1.72 8.45 -12.26
N MET A 152 2.13 8.32 -11.00
CA MET A 152 1.99 9.35 -9.97
C MET A 152 3.29 10.12 -9.77
N PRO A 153 3.25 11.40 -9.36
CA PRO A 153 4.43 12.13 -8.96
C PRO A 153 5.15 11.44 -7.80
N MET A 154 6.45 11.53 -7.75
CA MET A 154 7.30 10.96 -6.71
C MET A 154 8.31 11.98 -6.24
N LEU A 155 8.73 11.85 -4.98
CA LEU A 155 9.82 12.63 -4.40
C LEU A 155 11.11 11.82 -4.48
N ALA A 156 12.05 12.25 -5.28
CA ALA A 156 13.35 11.60 -5.39
C ALA A 156 14.27 12.02 -4.22
N PRO A 157 15.31 11.23 -3.87
CA PRO A 157 16.23 11.58 -2.78
C PRO A 157 16.86 12.97 -2.92
N GLU A 158 17.22 13.35 -4.13
CA GLU A 158 17.80 14.65 -4.49
C GLU A 158 16.81 15.83 -4.41
N ASP A 159 15.52 15.55 -4.35
CA ASP A 159 14.45 16.55 -4.30
C ASP A 159 13.85 16.72 -2.89
N VAL A 160 14.33 15.93 -1.90
CA VAL A 160 13.92 16.05 -0.49
C VAL A 160 14.40 17.38 0.09
N THR A 161 13.53 18.07 0.79
CA THR A 161 13.82 19.34 1.46
C THR A 161 13.87 19.17 2.98
N ALA A 162 14.33 20.20 3.69
CA ALA A 162 14.32 20.21 5.15
C ALA A 162 12.91 20.18 5.77
N GLU A 163 11.89 20.48 4.98
CA GLU A 163 10.48 20.42 5.40
C GLU A 163 9.92 18.99 5.35
N ASP A 164 10.59 18.08 4.64
CA ASP A 164 10.14 16.69 4.48
C ASP A 164 10.73 15.82 5.60
N PRO A 165 10.00 14.77 6.04
CA PRO A 165 10.55 13.82 6.98
C PRO A 165 11.70 13.03 6.36
N PRO A 166 12.55 12.34 7.15
CA PRO A 166 13.70 11.57 6.66
C PRO A 166 13.26 10.30 5.93
N LEU A 167 12.78 10.46 4.68
CA LEU A 167 12.27 9.38 3.84
C LEU A 167 13.33 8.34 3.50
N TYR A 168 14.51 8.82 3.17
CA TYR A 168 15.62 8.00 2.68
C TYR A 168 16.74 7.95 3.70
N THR A 169 17.33 6.78 3.85
CA THR A 169 18.45 6.57 4.79
C THR A 169 19.56 5.79 4.06
N SER A 170 20.82 6.08 4.42
CA SER A 170 21.98 5.39 3.83
C SER A 170 22.01 3.89 4.14
N ALA A 171 21.41 3.48 5.25
CA ALA A 171 21.38 2.09 5.70
C ALA A 171 20.15 1.30 5.26
N GLY A 172 19.13 1.96 4.70
CA GLY A 172 17.85 1.32 4.38
C GLY A 172 17.27 1.80 3.05
N ARG A 173 16.35 2.74 3.12
CA ARG A 173 15.62 3.27 1.96
C ARG A 173 16.51 4.16 1.09
N ILE A 174 17.31 3.58 0.23
CA ILE A 174 18.29 4.28 -0.63
C ILE A 174 17.69 4.98 -1.85
N GLY A 175 16.37 5.07 -1.94
CA GLY A 175 15.70 5.79 -3.01
C GLY A 175 15.56 5.04 -4.34
N GLY A 176 15.64 3.71 -4.35
CA GLY A 176 15.26 2.91 -5.52
C GLY A 176 13.80 3.11 -5.90
N ASN A 177 13.43 2.76 -7.13
CA ASN A 177 12.09 3.04 -7.68
C ASN A 177 10.95 2.53 -6.79
N VAL A 178 11.09 1.33 -6.22
CA VAL A 178 10.11 0.76 -5.30
C VAL A 178 9.98 1.57 -4.01
N HIS A 179 11.07 2.13 -3.50
CA HIS A 179 11.04 2.99 -2.32
C HIS A 179 10.28 4.30 -2.61
N ARG A 180 10.41 4.84 -3.83
CA ARG A 180 9.76 6.10 -4.22
C ARG A 180 8.25 5.97 -4.43
N ALA A 181 7.73 4.75 -4.58
CA ALA A 181 6.34 4.49 -5.02
C ALA A 181 5.26 5.20 -4.19
N LEU A 182 5.49 5.42 -2.89
CA LEU A 182 4.56 6.12 -1.98
C LEU A 182 5.04 7.51 -1.57
N SER A 183 6.16 8.01 -2.12
CA SER A 183 6.84 9.21 -1.65
C SER A 183 6.09 10.52 -1.89
N LEU A 184 5.03 10.53 -2.71
CA LEU A 184 4.11 11.66 -2.82
C LEU A 184 3.41 11.98 -1.48
N VAL A 185 3.29 10.97 -0.60
CA VAL A 185 2.81 11.12 0.78
C VAL A 185 3.87 10.51 1.70
N PRO A 186 4.88 11.30 2.10
CA PRO A 186 6.04 10.84 2.85
C PRO A 186 5.71 10.01 4.08
N GLU A 187 4.73 10.42 4.85
CA GLU A 187 4.32 9.74 6.08
C GLU A 187 3.72 8.35 5.79
N ALA A 188 2.97 8.22 4.68
CA ALA A 188 2.42 6.94 4.24
C ALA A 188 3.54 5.99 3.75
N MET A 189 4.53 6.53 3.06
CA MET A 189 5.73 5.79 2.66
C MET A 189 6.49 5.24 3.88
N MET A 190 6.77 6.09 4.86
CA MET A 190 7.49 5.68 6.08
C MET A 190 6.71 4.61 6.84
N GLN A 191 5.41 4.81 7.07
CA GLN A 191 4.56 3.85 7.76
C GLN A 191 4.56 2.47 7.08
N PHE A 192 4.50 2.43 5.76
CA PHE A 192 4.56 1.19 4.99
C PHE A 192 5.92 0.50 5.15
N TRP A 193 7.02 1.22 4.94
CA TRP A 193 8.36 0.63 4.96
C TRP A 193 8.80 0.20 6.35
N ASP A 194 8.44 0.91 7.41
CA ASP A 194 8.76 0.53 8.80
C ASP A 194 8.15 -0.86 9.14
N MET A 195 6.97 -1.16 8.63
CA MET A 195 6.37 -2.50 8.76
C MET A 195 7.03 -3.50 7.80
N PHE A 196 7.22 -3.13 6.54
CA PHE A 196 7.66 -4.04 5.48
C PHE A 196 9.08 -4.56 5.72
N GLU A 197 10.02 -3.73 6.12
CA GLU A 197 11.40 -4.13 6.46
C GLU A 197 11.42 -5.19 7.58
N THR A 198 10.45 -5.15 8.48
CA THR A 198 10.33 -6.16 9.55
C THR A 198 9.67 -7.46 9.06
N LEU A 199 8.72 -7.36 8.15
CA LEU A 199 8.06 -8.52 7.52
C LEU A 199 9.00 -9.29 6.60
N TYR A 200 9.80 -8.60 5.80
CA TYR A 200 10.70 -9.18 4.82
C TYR A 200 12.13 -9.33 5.39
N LEU A 201 13.07 -8.63 4.82
CA LEU A 201 14.46 -8.53 5.28
C LEU A 201 14.85 -7.05 5.42
N PRO A 202 15.66 -6.68 6.41
CA PRO A 202 16.31 -5.38 6.42
C PRO A 202 17.15 -5.17 5.15
N GLN A 203 17.30 -3.94 4.71
CA GLN A 203 17.96 -3.61 3.45
C GLN A 203 19.42 -4.09 3.37
N ASP A 204 20.15 -4.04 4.47
CA ASP A 204 21.51 -4.56 4.61
C ASP A 204 21.56 -6.09 4.46
N ALA A 205 20.61 -6.79 5.10
CA ALA A 205 20.46 -8.22 5.00
C ALA A 205 20.08 -8.70 3.58
N MET A 206 19.35 -7.89 2.79
CA MET A 206 18.97 -8.24 1.42
C MET A 206 20.15 -8.42 0.46
N ARG A 207 21.31 -7.85 0.78
CA ARG A 207 22.54 -7.94 -0.04
C ARG A 207 23.60 -8.85 0.54
N ASP A 208 23.37 -9.37 1.74
CA ASP A 208 24.29 -10.29 2.41
C ASP A 208 23.85 -11.74 2.16
N PHE A 209 24.41 -12.34 1.13
CA PHE A 209 24.19 -13.73 0.78
C PHE A 209 25.08 -14.71 1.56
N ALA A 210 25.94 -14.22 2.42
CA ALA A 210 26.83 -15.05 3.23
C ALA A 210 26.17 -15.53 4.54
N HIS A 211 25.09 -14.86 4.97
CA HIS A 211 24.40 -15.16 6.22
C HIS A 211 22.91 -15.42 6.03
N GLU A 212 22.40 -16.36 6.82
CA GLU A 212 20.97 -16.69 6.83
C GLU A 212 20.26 -16.00 8.00
N TYR A 213 19.42 -15.03 7.70
CA TYR A 213 18.72 -14.20 8.67
C TYR A 213 17.38 -14.76 9.15
N ARG A 214 16.90 -15.85 8.55
CA ARG A 214 15.61 -16.48 8.80
C ARG A 214 15.75 -18.00 8.91
N ALA A 215 14.66 -18.67 9.27
CA ALA A 215 14.60 -20.14 9.32
C ALA A 215 14.63 -20.80 7.93
N ILE A 216 14.38 -20.03 6.89
CA ILE A 216 14.54 -20.43 5.49
C ILE A 216 15.71 -19.66 4.88
N SER A 217 16.35 -20.22 3.87
CA SER A 217 17.52 -19.60 3.24
C SER A 217 17.15 -18.34 2.46
N HIS A 218 18.11 -17.45 2.24
CA HIS A 218 17.94 -16.26 1.42
C HIS A 218 17.40 -16.62 0.03
N ALA A 219 17.98 -17.63 -0.61
CA ALA A 219 17.49 -18.12 -1.90
C ALA A 219 16.03 -18.57 -1.88
N GLN A 220 15.58 -19.22 -0.80
CA GLN A 220 14.16 -19.59 -0.63
C GLN A 220 13.26 -18.38 -0.45
N ILE A 221 13.71 -17.35 0.28
CA ILE A 221 12.98 -16.09 0.44
C ILE A 221 12.77 -15.42 -0.93
N GLU A 222 13.84 -15.28 -1.71
CA GLU A 222 13.79 -14.65 -3.03
C GLU A 222 12.94 -15.45 -4.03
N MET A 223 13.01 -16.78 -3.98
CA MET A 223 12.14 -17.62 -4.81
C MET A 223 10.66 -17.46 -4.46
N LEU A 224 10.32 -17.36 -3.18
CA LEU A 224 8.94 -17.07 -2.75
C LEU A 224 8.49 -15.68 -3.21
N ALA A 225 9.34 -14.66 -3.08
CA ALA A 225 9.06 -13.31 -3.55
C ALA A 225 8.81 -13.27 -5.07
N ALA A 226 9.66 -13.94 -5.84
CA ALA A 226 9.51 -14.06 -7.29
C ALA A 226 8.19 -14.75 -7.67
N ARG A 227 7.81 -15.85 -7.00
CA ARG A 227 6.51 -16.50 -7.23
C ARG A 227 5.32 -15.59 -6.93
N VAL A 228 5.38 -14.80 -5.87
CA VAL A 228 4.34 -13.84 -5.54
C VAL A 228 4.26 -12.76 -6.61
N ALA A 229 5.40 -12.22 -7.08
CA ALA A 229 5.47 -11.25 -8.15
C ALA A 229 4.83 -11.77 -9.45
N VAL A 230 5.19 -12.98 -9.88
CA VAL A 230 4.60 -13.63 -11.07
C VAL A 230 3.09 -13.79 -10.95
N ARG A 231 2.59 -14.26 -9.80
CA ARG A 231 1.15 -14.43 -9.57
C ARG A 231 0.38 -13.11 -9.59
N ASN A 232 1.01 -12.02 -9.22
CA ASN A 232 0.44 -10.68 -9.26
C ASN A 232 0.72 -9.95 -10.57
N GLN A 233 1.31 -10.63 -11.58
CA GLN A 233 1.68 -10.05 -12.86
C GLN A 233 2.57 -8.80 -12.73
N CYS A 234 3.41 -8.78 -11.69
CA CYS A 234 4.36 -7.70 -11.46
C CYS A 234 5.47 -7.79 -12.51
N VAL A 235 5.66 -6.72 -13.26
CA VAL A 235 6.69 -6.63 -14.32
C VAL A 235 7.97 -5.90 -13.86
N TYR A 236 8.00 -5.46 -12.61
CA TYR A 236 9.14 -4.77 -12.01
C TYR A 236 10.20 -5.74 -11.50
#